data_1cb083b08b08d0fca02d8e14c6e62dde
#
_entry.id   1cb083b08b08d0fca02d8e14c6e62dde
#
_cell.length_a   1.000
_cell.length_b   1.000
_cell.length_c   1.000
_cell.angle_alpha   90.00
_cell.angle_beta   90.00
_cell.angle_gamma   90.00
#
_symmetry.space_group_name_H-M   'P 1'
#
loop_
_entity.id
_entity.type
_entity.pdbx_description
1 polymer ?
#
loop_
_entity_poly.entity_id
_entity_poly.type
_entity_poly.pdbx_seq_one_letter_code
_entity_poly.pdbx_strand_id
1 'polypeptide(L)'
;MAKDPIAMAHPIRRTLGLLAAALGLAAAGLSCSDSGQPAAPGAATPAAAPAAVATKSGIPMVALPGGWFVMGCGAGREKDEPPHRVRVSPFLIDRHEVTQDDFARLLGRNPSRWKEGRCPVEQIRWKDAAEFCNARSRLEGLAPAYDPRTWACDFRCGGYRLPTETEWEYACRAGSPAEYAGGDAPARLAEAAWFKDARVRRPQPVGLKAPNAWGLYDMHGNVWEWCNDFYAKDYYRESPPEDPRGPATGETRVVRGGCWDSRADKCRAAYRGDEDPGYTDACFAPDVSGFLGFRCARTAP
;
A
#
# COMPACT_ATOMS: atom_id res chain seq x y z
N MET A 1 -17.77 -12.94 56.71
CA MET A 1 -16.52 -13.03 57.42
C MET A 1 -15.48 -12.31 56.61
N ALA A 2 -15.06 -11.16 57.13
CA ALA A 2 -14.09 -10.24 56.55
C ALA A 2 -12.67 -10.77 56.67
N LYS A 3 -11.77 -10.35 55.75
CA LYS A 3 -10.40 -9.91 56.06
C LYS A 3 -9.70 -9.41 54.78
N ASP A 4 -9.67 -8.10 54.60
CA ASP A 4 -8.57 -7.31 54.05
C ASP A 4 -7.55 -7.07 55.18
N PRO A 5 -6.44 -6.33 54.97
CA PRO A 5 -5.48 -6.09 53.89
C PRO A 5 -4.01 -6.21 54.39
N ILE A 6 -2.99 -6.02 53.56
CA ILE A 6 -1.72 -5.40 54.00
C ILE A 6 -1.02 -4.70 52.83
N ALA A 7 -0.94 -3.38 52.93
CA ALA A 7 -0.07 -2.51 52.17
C ALA A 7 1.36 -2.56 52.75
N MET A 8 2.38 -2.46 51.94
CA MET A 8 3.72 -2.02 52.34
C MET A 8 4.29 -1.08 51.28
N ALA A 9 4.56 0.14 51.76
CA ALA A 9 5.25 1.20 51.04
C ALA A 9 6.71 1.34 51.53
N HIS A 10 7.54 1.98 50.70
CA HIS A 10 8.77 2.77 50.99
C HIS A 10 10.12 2.16 50.59
N PRO A 11 11.18 3.03 50.38
CA PRO A 11 11.20 4.46 50.09
C PRO A 11 12.22 4.88 48.99
N ILE A 12 12.04 6.15 48.60
CA ILE A 12 12.92 7.01 47.80
C ILE A 12 14.32 7.13 48.42
N ARG A 13 15.38 7.04 47.61
CA ARG A 13 16.67 7.67 47.92
C ARG A 13 17.12 8.58 46.79
N ARG A 14 17.14 9.87 47.08
CA ARG A 14 17.88 10.94 46.41
C ARG A 14 19.36 10.82 46.80
N THR A 15 20.25 11.01 45.84
CA THR A 15 21.61 11.50 46.11
C THR A 15 21.99 12.54 45.06
N LEU A 16 22.31 13.72 45.61
CA LEU A 16 22.90 14.88 44.93
C LEU A 16 24.42 14.72 44.79
N GLY A 17 24.97 15.38 43.75
CA GLY A 17 26.24 16.10 43.86
C GLY A 17 27.43 15.42 43.20
N LEU A 18 28.14 15.98 42.27
CA LEU A 18 29.11 17.06 42.39
C LEU A 18 29.69 17.45 41.02
N LEU A 19 29.86 18.74 40.84
CA LEU A 19 30.68 19.37 39.80
C LEU A 19 32.14 18.95 39.90
N ALA A 20 32.85 18.81 38.79
CA ALA A 20 34.29 19.08 38.73
C ALA A 20 34.66 19.63 37.34
N ALA A 21 35.45 20.65 37.38
CA ALA A 21 35.81 21.58 36.34
C ALA A 21 36.95 21.10 35.40
N ALA A 22 37.05 21.83 34.33
CA ALA A 22 37.99 21.84 33.23
C ALA A 22 39.48 21.57 33.53
N LEU A 23 40.17 20.99 32.57
CA LEU A 23 41.54 21.40 32.17
C LEU A 23 41.74 21.06 30.67
N GLY A 24 42.07 22.08 29.88
CA GLY A 24 42.41 21.94 28.49
C GLY A 24 43.84 21.43 28.31
N LEU A 25 44.05 20.67 27.25
CA LEU A 25 45.36 20.47 26.62
C LEU A 25 45.20 20.55 25.13
N ALA A 26 45.85 21.54 24.56
CA ALA A 26 46.07 21.65 23.13
C ALA A 26 47.12 20.62 22.70
N ALA A 27 46.84 19.85 21.66
CA ALA A 27 47.87 19.10 20.91
C ALA A 27 47.67 19.26 19.46
N ALA A 28 48.75 19.61 18.82
CA ALA A 28 48.94 20.00 17.42
C ALA A 28 48.59 18.91 16.42
N GLY A 29 48.26 19.36 15.21
CA GLY A 29 47.82 18.61 14.07
C GLY A 29 48.78 17.55 13.55
N LEU A 30 48.15 16.57 12.93
CA LEU A 30 48.71 15.76 11.88
C LEU A 30 47.60 15.58 10.82
N SER A 31 47.82 16.23 9.70
CA SER A 31 47.09 16.08 8.45
C SER A 31 47.24 14.63 7.97
N CYS A 32 46.19 13.85 7.96
CA CYS A 32 46.11 12.61 7.20
C CYS A 32 45.18 12.81 6.02
N SER A 33 45.76 12.55 4.89
CA SER A 33 45.25 12.61 3.53
C SER A 33 43.87 11.96 3.38
N ASP A 34 43.05 12.69 2.69
CA ASP A 34 41.77 12.39 2.09
C ASP A 34 41.80 11.05 1.33
N SER A 35 41.19 10.05 1.86
CA SER A 35 40.80 8.81 1.16
C SER A 35 39.36 8.99 0.70
N GLY A 36 39.20 9.28 -0.60
CA GLY A 36 37.95 9.55 -1.29
C GLY A 36 36.84 8.53 -0.97
N GLN A 37 35.93 8.93 -0.11
CA GLN A 37 34.67 8.27 0.07
C GLN A 37 33.74 8.73 -1.06
N PRO A 38 33.16 7.84 -1.87
CA PRO A 38 32.24 8.27 -2.90
C PRO A 38 31.05 9.00 -2.27
N ALA A 39 30.80 10.20 -2.74
CA ALA A 39 29.68 11.02 -2.33
C ALA A 39 28.39 10.20 -2.41
N ALA A 40 27.59 10.21 -1.35
CA ALA A 40 26.24 9.67 -1.36
C ALA A 40 25.47 10.29 -2.55
N PRO A 41 24.69 9.50 -3.30
CA PRO A 41 23.91 10.05 -4.40
C PRO A 41 22.99 11.12 -3.84
N GLY A 42 23.13 12.34 -4.39
CA GLY A 42 22.42 13.53 -3.97
C GLY A 42 20.92 13.26 -3.83
N ALA A 43 20.31 13.81 -2.78
CA ALA A 43 18.88 13.81 -2.57
C ALA A 43 18.22 14.35 -3.84
N ALA A 44 17.54 13.48 -4.57
CA ALA A 44 16.77 13.87 -5.74
C ALA A 44 15.75 14.93 -5.29
N THR A 45 15.75 16.07 -5.96
CA THR A 45 14.71 17.10 -5.83
C THR A 45 13.35 16.38 -5.93
N PRO A 46 12.38 16.61 -5.01
CA PRO A 46 11.09 15.97 -5.10
C PRO A 46 10.49 16.29 -6.48
N ALA A 47 10.30 15.27 -7.29
CA ALA A 47 9.66 15.42 -8.59
C ALA A 47 8.27 16.04 -8.36
N ALA A 48 7.87 16.97 -9.23
CA ALA A 48 6.53 17.55 -9.19
C ALA A 48 5.49 16.44 -9.11
N ALA A 49 4.43 16.65 -8.30
CA ALA A 49 3.36 15.65 -8.14
C ALA A 49 2.83 15.25 -9.52
N PRO A 50 2.68 13.94 -9.80
CA PRO A 50 2.22 13.47 -11.09
C PRO A 50 0.84 14.05 -11.44
N ALA A 51 0.59 14.25 -12.75
CA ALA A 51 -0.64 14.86 -13.22
C ALA A 51 -1.84 13.93 -12.99
N ALA A 52 -2.94 14.52 -12.52
CA ALA A 52 -4.23 13.84 -12.53
C ALA A 52 -4.74 13.71 -13.97
N VAL A 53 -5.24 12.54 -14.33
CA VAL A 53 -5.78 12.22 -15.65
C VAL A 53 -7.27 11.99 -15.52
N ALA A 54 -8.06 12.82 -16.24
CA ALA A 54 -9.48 12.60 -16.39
C ALA A 54 -9.73 11.47 -17.39
N THR A 55 -10.64 10.56 -17.06
CA THR A 55 -11.02 9.43 -17.91
C THR A 55 -12.46 9.55 -18.39
N LYS A 56 -12.83 8.88 -19.47
CA LYS A 56 -14.23 8.88 -19.97
C LYS A 56 -15.19 8.23 -18.98
N SER A 57 -14.71 7.31 -18.16
CA SER A 57 -15.51 6.70 -17.08
C SER A 57 -15.77 7.65 -15.91
N GLY A 58 -15.12 8.80 -15.86
CA GLY A 58 -15.23 9.73 -14.74
C GLY A 58 -14.40 9.35 -13.51
N ILE A 59 -13.73 8.20 -13.52
CA ILE A 59 -12.88 7.73 -12.42
C ILE A 59 -11.47 8.32 -12.61
N PRO A 60 -11.01 9.22 -11.72
CA PRO A 60 -9.74 9.91 -11.92
C PRO A 60 -8.55 8.97 -11.71
N MET A 61 -7.53 9.14 -12.54
CA MET A 61 -6.25 8.41 -12.43
C MET A 61 -5.08 9.37 -12.21
N VAL A 62 -3.95 8.80 -11.82
CA VAL A 62 -2.66 9.50 -11.74
C VAL A 62 -1.70 8.81 -12.72
N ALA A 63 -0.99 9.62 -13.53
CA ALA A 63 0.02 9.12 -14.46
C ALA A 63 1.37 9.05 -13.76
N LEU A 64 1.86 7.84 -13.50
CA LEU A 64 3.13 7.61 -12.83
C LEU A 64 4.25 7.39 -13.85
N PRO A 65 5.42 8.05 -13.67
CA PRO A 65 6.49 8.04 -14.67
C PRO A 65 7.24 6.70 -14.76
N GLY A 66 6.99 5.78 -13.82
CA GLY A 66 7.83 4.61 -13.65
C GLY A 66 9.22 4.97 -13.08
N GLY A 67 10.07 3.97 -12.96
CA GLY A 67 11.42 4.17 -12.43
C GLY A 67 11.89 3.03 -11.55
N TRP A 68 13.13 3.14 -11.06
CA TRP A 68 13.72 2.21 -10.12
C TRP A 68 13.34 2.55 -8.68
N PHE A 69 13.02 1.54 -7.88
CA PHE A 69 12.84 1.69 -6.44
C PHE A 69 13.27 0.41 -5.70
N VAL A 70 13.34 0.47 -4.39
CA VAL A 70 13.55 -0.69 -3.54
C VAL A 70 12.18 -1.15 -3.05
N MET A 71 11.75 -2.33 -3.52
CA MET A 71 10.54 -3.01 -3.11
C MET A 71 10.84 -3.89 -1.89
N GLY A 72 9.89 -3.99 -0.96
CA GLY A 72 10.07 -4.76 0.25
C GLY A 72 10.66 -3.96 1.42
N CYS A 73 11.04 -4.63 2.49
CA CYS A 73 11.53 -4.01 3.73
C CYS A 73 12.72 -4.76 4.32
N GLY A 74 13.78 -4.02 4.70
CA GLY A 74 15.00 -4.58 5.31
C GLY A 74 14.93 -4.82 6.81
N ALA A 75 13.84 -4.45 7.48
CA ALA A 75 13.74 -4.48 8.93
C ALA A 75 13.54 -5.89 9.54
N GLY A 76 13.56 -6.96 8.73
CA GLY A 76 13.41 -8.35 9.18
C GLY A 76 12.03 -8.65 9.81
N ARG A 77 11.03 -7.82 9.53
CA ARG A 77 9.70 -7.94 10.14
C ARG A 77 8.91 -9.12 9.61
N GLU A 78 8.96 -9.31 8.26
CA GLU A 78 8.33 -10.46 7.60
C GLU A 78 9.34 -11.12 6.67
N LYS A 79 9.29 -12.45 6.58
CA LYS A 79 10.28 -13.23 5.81
C LYS A 79 10.05 -13.15 4.30
N ASP A 80 8.87 -12.74 3.88
CA ASP A 80 8.43 -12.70 2.49
C ASP A 80 8.54 -11.30 1.84
N GLU A 81 9.09 -10.32 2.58
CA GLU A 81 9.31 -8.94 2.12
C GLU A 81 10.80 -8.58 1.97
N PRO A 82 11.74 -9.43 1.53
CA PRO A 82 13.15 -9.04 1.44
C PRO A 82 13.31 -7.88 0.46
N PRO A 83 14.11 -6.85 0.83
CA PRO A 83 14.30 -5.70 -0.04
C PRO A 83 15.05 -6.11 -1.30
N HIS A 84 14.56 -5.67 -2.44
CA HIS A 84 15.20 -5.88 -3.75
C HIS A 84 14.91 -4.72 -4.67
N ARG A 85 15.81 -4.47 -5.61
CA ARG A 85 15.69 -3.34 -6.54
C ARG A 85 14.94 -3.76 -7.79
N VAL A 86 13.84 -3.06 -8.08
CA VAL A 86 13.01 -3.31 -9.27
C VAL A 86 12.72 -2.03 -10.02
N ARG A 87 12.41 -2.15 -11.29
CA ARG A 87 11.98 -1.08 -12.19
C ARG A 87 10.53 -1.30 -12.60
N VAL A 88 9.75 -0.23 -12.58
CA VAL A 88 8.38 -0.21 -13.10
C VAL A 88 8.36 0.70 -14.34
N SER A 89 7.74 0.24 -15.41
CA SER A 89 7.44 1.06 -16.59
C SER A 89 6.38 2.12 -16.29
N PRO A 90 6.25 3.21 -17.07
CA PRO A 90 5.20 4.20 -16.89
C PRO A 90 3.80 3.57 -16.95
N PHE A 91 2.92 3.96 -16.01
CA PHE A 91 1.55 3.46 -15.96
C PHE A 91 0.60 4.50 -15.36
N LEU A 92 -0.70 4.27 -15.52
CA LEU A 92 -1.75 5.02 -14.84
C LEU A 92 -2.36 4.13 -13.75
N ILE A 93 -2.71 4.76 -12.63
CA ILE A 93 -3.38 4.08 -11.51
C ILE A 93 -4.52 4.95 -10.99
N ASP A 94 -5.62 4.34 -10.55
CA ASP A 94 -6.74 5.06 -9.96
C ASP A 94 -6.31 5.84 -8.72
N ARG A 95 -6.80 7.06 -8.61
CA ARG A 95 -6.45 7.99 -7.53
C ARG A 95 -6.88 7.47 -6.16
N HIS A 96 -7.94 6.69 -6.10
CA HIS A 96 -8.49 6.03 -4.92
C HIS A 96 -9.05 4.66 -5.30
N GLU A 97 -9.51 3.90 -4.34
CA GLU A 97 -10.20 2.62 -4.54
C GLU A 97 -11.47 2.82 -5.38
N VAL A 98 -11.88 1.79 -6.12
CA VAL A 98 -13.13 1.82 -6.89
C VAL A 98 -14.31 1.94 -5.93
N THR A 99 -15.16 2.95 -6.16
CA THR A 99 -16.32 3.20 -5.32
C THR A 99 -17.49 2.26 -5.64
N GLN A 100 -18.42 2.13 -4.69
CA GLN A 100 -19.65 1.36 -4.90
C GLN A 100 -20.51 1.93 -6.03
N ASP A 101 -20.58 3.26 -6.15
CA ASP A 101 -21.30 3.93 -7.23
C ASP A 101 -20.70 3.60 -8.59
N ASP A 102 -19.36 3.64 -8.72
CA ASP A 102 -18.68 3.30 -9.96
C ASP A 102 -18.86 1.82 -10.30
N PHE A 103 -18.74 0.94 -9.31
CA PHE A 103 -18.92 -0.49 -9.51
C PHE A 103 -20.35 -0.82 -9.94
N ALA A 104 -21.34 -0.26 -9.26
CA ALA A 104 -22.74 -0.45 -9.61
C ALA A 104 -23.10 0.11 -10.99
N ARG A 105 -22.53 1.26 -11.34
CA ARG A 105 -22.74 1.90 -12.63
C ARG A 105 -22.21 1.07 -13.80
N LEU A 106 -21.07 0.39 -13.64
CA LEU A 106 -20.46 -0.40 -14.72
C LEU A 106 -20.96 -1.84 -14.77
N LEU A 107 -21.27 -2.46 -13.63
CA LEU A 107 -21.63 -3.88 -13.55
C LEU A 107 -23.11 -4.12 -13.18
N GLY A 108 -23.90 -3.07 -12.93
CA GLY A 108 -25.32 -3.19 -12.61
C GLY A 108 -25.63 -3.80 -11.22
N ARG A 109 -24.63 -3.96 -10.37
CA ARG A 109 -24.76 -4.59 -9.04
C ARG A 109 -23.83 -3.94 -8.02
N ASN A 110 -24.20 -4.02 -6.74
CA ASN A 110 -23.35 -3.61 -5.62
C ASN A 110 -23.37 -4.73 -4.57
N PRO A 111 -22.30 -5.54 -4.46
CA PRO A 111 -22.22 -6.64 -3.50
C PRO A 111 -21.92 -6.17 -2.08
N SER A 112 -21.41 -4.95 -1.88
CA SER A 112 -20.91 -4.43 -0.61
C SER A 112 -21.92 -4.62 0.52
N ARG A 113 -21.44 -4.93 1.69
CA ARG A 113 -22.25 -5.00 2.91
C ARG A 113 -22.69 -3.61 3.36
N TRP A 114 -21.74 -2.68 3.41
CA TRP A 114 -21.98 -1.33 3.90
C TRP A 114 -22.37 -0.42 2.74
N LYS A 115 -23.70 -0.25 2.52
CA LYS A 115 -24.22 0.49 1.37
C LYS A 115 -24.04 1.99 1.56
N GLU A 116 -22.99 2.52 0.94
CA GLU A 116 -22.70 3.96 0.87
C GLU A 116 -21.89 4.24 -0.40
N GLY A 117 -22.48 4.88 -1.40
CA GLY A 117 -21.99 4.98 -2.76
C GLY A 117 -20.55 5.44 -2.92
N ARG A 118 -20.11 6.37 -2.07
CA ARG A 118 -18.73 6.88 -2.08
C ARG A 118 -17.72 6.02 -1.31
N CYS A 119 -18.16 5.03 -0.56
CA CYS A 119 -17.24 4.05 0.04
C CYS A 119 -16.66 3.14 -1.05
N PRO A 120 -15.48 2.52 -0.81
CA PRO A 120 -14.98 1.50 -1.72
C PRO A 120 -15.97 0.36 -1.84
N VAL A 121 -16.05 -0.25 -3.01
CA VAL A 121 -16.74 -1.52 -3.18
C VAL A 121 -15.99 -2.60 -2.40
N GLU A 122 -16.73 -3.44 -1.69
CA GLU A 122 -16.17 -4.54 -0.91
C GLU A 122 -17.00 -5.82 -1.09
N GLN A 123 -16.58 -6.91 -0.51
CA GLN A 123 -17.16 -8.25 -0.72
C GLN A 123 -17.11 -8.69 -2.20
N ILE A 124 -16.00 -8.46 -2.84
CA ILE A 124 -15.77 -8.81 -4.25
C ILE A 124 -14.65 -9.85 -4.37
N ARG A 125 -14.84 -10.79 -5.29
CA ARG A 125 -13.80 -11.73 -5.67
C ARG A 125 -12.81 -11.05 -6.62
N TRP A 126 -11.64 -11.62 -6.74
CA TRP A 126 -10.65 -11.16 -7.72
C TRP A 126 -11.22 -11.07 -9.15
N LYS A 127 -12.03 -12.06 -9.54
CA LYS A 127 -12.70 -12.06 -10.84
C LYS A 127 -13.71 -10.94 -11.03
N ASP A 128 -14.40 -10.52 -9.96
CA ASP A 128 -15.33 -9.38 -10.03
C ASP A 128 -14.57 -8.07 -10.31
N ALA A 129 -13.38 -7.92 -9.74
CA ALA A 129 -12.50 -6.79 -10.02
C ALA A 129 -11.96 -6.82 -11.46
N ALA A 130 -11.56 -7.98 -11.97
CA ALA A 130 -11.11 -8.16 -13.34
C ALA A 130 -12.26 -7.90 -14.35
N GLU A 131 -13.50 -8.32 -14.04
CA GLU A 131 -14.70 -8.03 -14.81
C GLU A 131 -14.97 -6.53 -14.92
N PHE A 132 -14.83 -5.81 -13.78
CA PHE A 132 -14.94 -4.36 -13.75
C PHE A 132 -13.91 -3.68 -14.64
N CYS A 133 -12.63 -4.10 -14.58
CA CYS A 133 -11.58 -3.58 -15.44
C CYS A 133 -11.93 -3.75 -16.94
N ASN A 134 -12.44 -4.92 -17.32
CA ASN A 134 -12.90 -5.19 -18.69
C ASN A 134 -14.10 -4.33 -19.09
N ALA A 135 -15.07 -4.15 -18.18
CA ALA A 135 -16.25 -3.31 -18.45
C ALA A 135 -15.84 -1.83 -18.62
N ARG A 136 -14.93 -1.34 -17.78
CA ARG A 136 -14.37 0.01 -17.89
C ARG A 136 -13.61 0.21 -19.21
N SER A 137 -12.79 -0.78 -19.60
CA SER A 137 -12.07 -0.75 -20.88
C SER A 137 -13.05 -0.58 -22.06
N ARG A 138 -14.12 -1.39 -22.12
CA ARG A 138 -15.14 -1.30 -23.17
C ARG A 138 -15.85 0.06 -23.18
N LEU A 139 -16.22 0.59 -22.01
CA LEU A 139 -16.85 1.92 -21.89
C LEU A 139 -15.95 3.01 -22.49
N GLU A 140 -14.64 2.89 -22.34
CA GLU A 140 -13.69 3.88 -22.86
C GLU A 140 -13.20 3.60 -24.29
N GLY A 141 -13.67 2.51 -24.93
CA GLY A 141 -13.27 2.12 -26.28
C GLY A 141 -11.87 1.48 -26.32
N LEU A 142 -11.42 0.92 -25.20
CA LEU A 142 -10.14 0.20 -25.08
C LEU A 142 -10.37 -1.32 -25.19
N ALA A 143 -9.35 -2.04 -25.64
CA ALA A 143 -9.35 -3.50 -25.61
C ALA A 143 -9.36 -3.98 -24.13
N PRO A 144 -10.26 -4.93 -23.76
CA PRO A 144 -10.24 -5.55 -22.44
C PRO A 144 -8.92 -6.26 -22.15
N ALA A 145 -8.37 -6.06 -20.95
CA ALA A 145 -7.08 -6.66 -20.58
C ALA A 145 -7.19 -8.13 -20.18
N TYR A 146 -8.34 -8.57 -19.67
CA TYR A 146 -8.52 -9.96 -19.23
C TYR A 146 -9.30 -10.78 -20.26
N ASP A 147 -8.77 -11.94 -20.60
CA ASP A 147 -9.54 -12.95 -21.36
C ASP A 147 -10.71 -13.45 -20.50
N PRO A 148 -11.96 -13.40 -20.98
CA PRO A 148 -13.13 -13.73 -20.16
C PRO A 148 -13.27 -15.21 -19.80
N ARG A 149 -12.50 -16.10 -20.45
CA ARG A 149 -12.53 -17.55 -20.20
C ARG A 149 -11.42 -17.99 -19.26
N THR A 150 -10.20 -17.49 -19.49
CA THR A 150 -9.01 -17.91 -18.74
C THR A 150 -8.63 -16.95 -17.64
N TRP A 151 -9.09 -15.70 -17.72
CA TRP A 151 -8.70 -14.57 -16.85
C TRP A 151 -7.21 -14.21 -16.95
N ALA A 152 -6.54 -14.67 -18.00
CA ALA A 152 -5.18 -14.23 -18.31
C ALA A 152 -5.19 -12.72 -18.67
N CYS A 153 -4.20 -11.98 -18.16
CA CYS A 153 -4.06 -10.55 -18.39
C CYS A 153 -3.09 -10.29 -19.54
N ASP A 154 -3.53 -9.55 -20.58
CA ASP A 154 -2.65 -8.98 -21.60
C ASP A 154 -2.22 -7.56 -21.20
N PHE A 155 -1.02 -7.42 -20.69
CA PHE A 155 -0.44 -6.15 -20.28
C PHE A 155 -0.13 -5.18 -21.44
N ARG A 156 -0.21 -5.66 -22.69
CA ARG A 156 0.11 -4.86 -23.90
C ARG A 156 -1.12 -4.19 -24.50
N CYS A 157 -2.31 -4.58 -24.12
CA CYS A 157 -3.55 -4.12 -24.77
C CYS A 157 -3.96 -2.68 -24.42
N GLY A 158 -3.33 -2.04 -23.45
CA GLY A 158 -3.66 -0.68 -23.00
C GLY A 158 -5.00 -0.55 -22.26
N GLY A 159 -5.72 -1.64 -22.03
CA GLY A 159 -6.95 -1.68 -21.25
C GLY A 159 -6.70 -1.61 -19.74
N TYR A 160 -7.80 -1.44 -19.00
CA TYR A 160 -7.77 -1.44 -17.55
C TYR A 160 -7.54 -2.85 -17.00
N ARG A 161 -6.75 -2.93 -15.96
CA ARG A 161 -6.43 -4.13 -15.20
C ARG A 161 -6.20 -3.80 -13.72
N LEU A 162 -6.06 -4.79 -12.88
CA LEU A 162 -5.52 -4.62 -11.54
C LEU A 162 -4.04 -4.20 -11.64
N PRO A 163 -3.53 -3.41 -10.69
CA PRO A 163 -2.09 -3.14 -10.59
C PRO A 163 -1.35 -4.46 -10.34
N THR A 164 -0.12 -4.58 -10.82
CA THR A 164 0.79 -5.59 -10.28
C THR A 164 1.14 -5.23 -8.85
N GLU A 165 1.59 -6.20 -8.05
CA GLU A 165 2.06 -5.94 -6.69
C GLU A 165 3.16 -4.87 -6.67
N THR A 166 4.06 -4.93 -7.64
CA THR A 166 5.16 -3.97 -7.79
C THR A 166 4.67 -2.57 -8.14
N GLU A 167 3.70 -2.43 -9.05
CA GLU A 167 3.07 -1.15 -9.38
C GLU A 167 2.35 -0.56 -8.18
N TRP A 168 1.64 -1.40 -7.41
CA TRP A 168 0.94 -0.98 -6.22
C TRP A 168 1.91 -0.43 -5.16
N GLU A 169 3.00 -1.15 -4.85
CA GLU A 169 3.98 -0.70 -3.86
C GLU A 169 4.73 0.56 -4.31
N TYR A 170 5.11 0.65 -5.60
CA TYR A 170 5.69 1.85 -6.19
C TYR A 170 4.78 3.07 -6.01
N ALA A 171 3.50 2.91 -6.33
CA ALA A 171 2.48 3.94 -6.17
C ALA A 171 2.26 4.32 -4.70
N CYS A 172 2.20 3.34 -3.79
CA CYS A 172 2.04 3.55 -2.37
C CYS A 172 3.20 4.34 -1.76
N ARG A 173 4.43 3.99 -2.09
CA ARG A 173 5.64 4.66 -1.60
C ARG A 173 5.78 6.08 -2.12
N ALA A 174 5.32 6.37 -3.31
CA ALA A 174 5.41 7.71 -3.91
C ALA A 174 6.80 8.35 -3.79
N GLY A 175 7.86 7.55 -4.04
CA GLY A 175 9.25 7.95 -3.95
C GLY A 175 9.85 7.94 -2.55
N SER A 176 9.09 7.60 -1.52
CA SER A 176 9.57 7.51 -0.12
C SER A 176 10.04 6.08 0.22
N PRO A 177 11.15 5.90 0.95
CA PRO A 177 11.53 4.60 1.51
C PRO A 177 10.76 4.25 2.78
N ALA A 178 9.96 5.18 3.33
CA ALA A 178 9.28 5.02 4.61
C ALA A 178 8.22 3.91 4.61
N GLU A 179 7.84 3.45 5.79
CA GLU A 179 6.81 2.42 5.98
C GLU A 179 5.41 2.90 5.61
N TYR A 180 5.14 4.21 5.84
CA TYR A 180 3.84 4.83 5.58
C TYR A 180 3.99 6.14 4.81
N ALA A 181 2.92 6.61 4.21
CA ALA A 181 2.85 7.98 3.72
C ALA A 181 3.11 8.96 4.89
N GLY A 182 4.14 9.80 4.75
CA GLY A 182 4.52 10.77 5.79
C GLY A 182 5.55 10.28 6.81
N GLY A 183 6.05 9.03 6.76
CA GLY A 183 7.16 8.56 7.60
C GLY A 183 6.96 7.20 8.25
N ASP A 184 7.88 6.80 9.14
CA ASP A 184 7.90 5.47 9.75
C ASP A 184 7.07 5.38 11.05
N ALA A 185 6.67 6.53 11.60
CA ALA A 185 5.92 6.55 12.85
C ALA A 185 4.44 6.19 12.62
N PRO A 186 3.86 5.20 13.35
CA PRO A 186 2.44 4.85 13.24
C PRO A 186 1.48 6.03 13.49
N ALA A 187 1.91 7.05 14.26
CA ALA A 187 1.12 8.27 14.46
C ALA A 187 0.86 9.04 13.15
N ARG A 188 1.80 8.98 12.18
CA ARG A 188 1.63 9.60 10.86
C ARG A 188 0.64 8.84 9.99
N LEU A 189 0.49 7.54 10.21
CA LEU A 189 -0.49 6.73 9.49
C LEU A 189 -1.91 7.25 9.70
N ALA A 190 -2.26 7.73 10.89
CA ALA A 190 -3.60 8.24 11.19
C ALA A 190 -4.02 9.46 10.36
N GLU A 191 -3.06 10.21 9.81
CA GLU A 191 -3.33 11.34 8.91
C GLU A 191 -3.75 10.87 7.51
N ALA A 192 -3.22 9.72 7.07
CA ALA A 192 -3.36 9.20 5.71
C ALA A 192 -4.24 7.95 5.59
N ALA A 193 -4.68 7.34 6.70
CA ALA A 193 -5.31 6.02 6.68
C ALA A 193 -6.52 5.89 7.60
N TRP A 194 -7.45 5.02 7.18
CA TRP A 194 -8.48 4.42 8.01
C TRP A 194 -8.03 3.02 8.40
N PHE A 195 -7.70 2.80 9.66
CA PHE A 195 -7.22 1.53 10.21
C PHE A 195 -7.75 1.36 11.65
N LYS A 196 -7.44 0.27 12.32
CA LYS A 196 -8.04 -0.12 13.62
C LYS A 196 -8.04 1.00 14.66
N ASP A 197 -6.94 1.75 14.76
CA ASP A 197 -6.80 2.82 15.76
C ASP A 197 -7.59 4.09 15.39
N ALA A 198 -8.08 4.21 14.16
CA ALA A 198 -8.97 5.30 13.75
C ALA A 198 -10.39 5.20 14.35
N ARG A 199 -10.67 4.13 15.10
CA ARG A 199 -11.94 3.85 15.78
C ARG A 199 -13.17 3.82 14.84
N VAL A 200 -12.94 3.53 13.56
CA VAL A 200 -14.01 3.25 12.61
C VAL A 200 -14.37 1.77 12.66
N ARG A 201 -15.57 1.41 12.25
CA ARG A 201 -16.08 0.03 12.29
C ARG A 201 -16.59 -0.43 10.93
N ARG A 202 -16.21 0.29 9.88
CA ARG A 202 -16.59 0.01 8.49
C ARG A 202 -15.70 0.80 7.54
N PRO A 203 -15.68 0.46 6.24
CA PRO A 203 -15.03 1.30 5.22
C PRO A 203 -15.58 2.74 5.24
N GLN A 204 -14.73 3.69 4.93
CA GLN A 204 -15.07 5.11 4.87
C GLN A 204 -15.11 5.59 3.41
N PRO A 205 -15.82 6.67 3.10
CA PRO A 205 -15.77 7.26 1.78
C PRO A 205 -14.34 7.57 1.35
N VAL A 206 -14.02 7.25 0.09
CA VAL A 206 -12.68 7.42 -0.46
C VAL A 206 -12.20 8.86 -0.46
N GLY A 207 -10.91 9.09 -0.31
CA GLY A 207 -10.28 10.38 -0.44
C GLY A 207 -10.52 11.37 0.71
N LEU A 208 -10.92 10.90 1.89
CA LEU A 208 -11.14 11.76 3.06
C LEU A 208 -9.88 11.99 3.90
N LYS A 209 -8.87 11.14 3.76
CA LYS A 209 -7.58 11.27 4.42
C LYS A 209 -6.57 11.98 3.52
N ALA A 210 -5.41 12.32 4.04
CA ALA A 210 -4.35 12.94 3.25
C ALA A 210 -3.82 11.97 2.18
N PRO A 211 -3.59 12.43 0.95
CA PRO A 211 -2.95 11.61 -0.09
C PRO A 211 -1.45 11.45 0.18
N ASN A 212 -0.83 10.48 -0.47
CA ASN A 212 0.62 10.41 -0.54
C ASN A 212 1.21 11.53 -1.45
N ALA A 213 2.53 11.59 -1.55
CA ALA A 213 3.23 12.64 -2.31
C ALA A 213 2.85 12.68 -3.81
N TRP A 214 2.29 11.60 -4.35
CA TRP A 214 1.82 11.54 -5.75
C TRP A 214 0.31 11.74 -5.90
N GLY A 215 -0.38 12.15 -4.84
CA GLY A 215 -1.80 12.45 -4.88
C GLY A 215 -2.71 11.23 -4.87
N LEU A 216 -2.20 10.06 -4.45
CA LEU A 216 -2.96 8.83 -4.30
C LEU A 216 -3.51 8.73 -2.88
N TYR A 217 -4.79 8.42 -2.76
CA TYR A 217 -5.52 8.31 -1.50
C TYR A 217 -5.70 6.86 -1.09
N ASP A 218 -5.88 6.65 0.21
CA ASP A 218 -6.27 5.38 0.81
C ASP A 218 -5.31 4.21 0.47
N MET A 219 -4.02 4.52 0.19
CA MET A 219 -2.99 3.50 -0.05
C MET A 219 -2.62 2.71 1.23
N HIS A 220 -3.13 3.14 2.37
CA HIS A 220 -2.95 2.52 3.67
C HIS A 220 -4.32 2.44 4.34
N GLY A 221 -4.79 1.24 4.68
CA GLY A 221 -6.08 1.03 5.35
C GLY A 221 -7.28 1.11 4.40
N ASN A 222 -8.43 1.49 4.91
CA ASN A 222 -9.75 1.48 4.32
C ASN A 222 -10.18 0.07 3.89
N VAL A 223 -9.79 -0.42 2.70
CA VAL A 223 -9.96 -1.82 2.32
C VAL A 223 -8.64 -2.40 1.78
N TRP A 224 -8.42 -3.70 1.97
CA TRP A 224 -7.39 -4.43 1.24
C TRP A 224 -7.64 -4.34 -0.25
N GLU A 225 -6.58 -4.28 -1.05
CA GLU A 225 -6.71 -4.13 -2.49
C GLU A 225 -6.15 -5.34 -3.23
N TRP A 226 -6.98 -5.96 -4.09
CA TRP A 226 -6.55 -6.99 -5.01
C TRP A 226 -5.47 -6.47 -5.97
N CYS A 227 -4.38 -7.24 -6.07
CA CYS A 227 -3.39 -7.10 -7.14
C CYS A 227 -3.60 -8.17 -8.22
N ASN A 228 -2.97 -7.96 -9.38
CA ASN A 228 -3.04 -8.91 -10.49
C ASN A 228 -2.28 -10.21 -10.19
N ASP A 229 -1.23 -10.13 -9.39
CA ASP A 229 -0.24 -11.17 -9.18
C ASP A 229 -0.78 -12.35 -8.39
N PHE A 230 -0.38 -13.56 -8.76
CA PHE A 230 -0.42 -14.67 -7.82
C PHE A 230 0.59 -14.44 -6.71
N TYR A 231 0.27 -14.92 -5.52
CA TYR A 231 1.18 -14.84 -4.39
C TYR A 231 2.12 -16.05 -4.37
N ALA A 232 3.39 -15.78 -4.07
CA ALA A 232 4.35 -16.78 -3.62
C ALA A 232 5.29 -16.15 -2.60
N LYS A 233 5.50 -16.83 -1.49
CA LYS A 233 6.27 -16.34 -0.35
C LYS A 233 7.69 -15.93 -0.70
N ASP A 234 8.36 -16.71 -1.54
CA ASP A 234 9.76 -16.49 -1.89
C ASP A 234 9.96 -15.75 -3.21
N TYR A 235 8.87 -15.27 -3.85
CA TYR A 235 8.92 -14.63 -5.17
C TYR A 235 9.91 -13.44 -5.24
N TYR A 236 10.01 -12.63 -4.19
CA TYR A 236 10.91 -11.47 -4.17
C TYR A 236 12.40 -11.83 -4.33
N ARG A 237 12.79 -13.06 -4.02
CA ARG A 237 14.17 -13.59 -4.19
C ARG A 237 14.49 -13.91 -5.64
N GLU A 238 13.47 -14.19 -6.43
CA GLU A 238 13.56 -14.67 -7.80
C GLU A 238 12.91 -13.72 -8.82
N SER A 239 12.32 -12.62 -8.34
CA SER A 239 11.59 -11.72 -9.19
C SER A 239 12.49 -11.08 -10.24
N PRO A 240 12.02 -10.93 -11.50
CA PRO A 240 12.77 -10.19 -12.51
C PRO A 240 12.94 -8.73 -12.08
N PRO A 241 14.04 -8.09 -12.47
CA PRO A 241 14.30 -6.70 -12.06
C PRO A 241 13.40 -5.68 -12.77
N GLU A 242 12.75 -6.03 -13.87
CA GLU A 242 11.89 -5.13 -14.65
C GLU A 242 10.46 -5.66 -14.73
N ASP A 243 9.49 -4.81 -14.39
CA ASP A 243 8.06 -5.05 -14.45
C ASP A 243 7.62 -6.43 -13.90
N PRO A 244 8.01 -6.79 -12.64
CA PRO A 244 7.57 -8.05 -12.04
C PRO A 244 6.04 -8.19 -12.03
N ARG A 245 5.54 -9.40 -12.29
CA ARG A 245 4.10 -9.69 -12.42
C ARG A 245 3.64 -10.88 -11.56
N GLY A 246 4.44 -11.23 -10.56
CA GLY A 246 4.22 -12.42 -9.76
C GLY A 246 4.59 -13.73 -10.49
N PRO A 247 4.47 -14.87 -9.84
CA PRO A 247 4.64 -16.17 -10.46
C PRO A 247 3.57 -16.44 -11.52
N ALA A 248 3.86 -17.30 -12.50
CA ALA A 248 2.94 -17.59 -13.60
C ALA A 248 1.64 -18.29 -13.14
N THR A 249 1.70 -19.01 -12.03
CA THR A 249 0.58 -19.74 -11.42
C THR A 249 0.65 -19.65 -9.90
N GLY A 250 -0.47 -19.84 -9.24
CA GLY A 250 -0.57 -19.85 -7.78
C GLY A 250 -1.98 -20.20 -7.33
N GLU A 251 -2.16 -20.42 -6.04
CA GLU A 251 -3.47 -20.70 -5.43
C GLU A 251 -4.15 -19.42 -4.96
N THR A 252 -3.37 -18.48 -4.43
CA THR A 252 -3.87 -17.20 -3.89
C THR A 252 -3.39 -16.02 -4.72
N ARG A 253 -4.06 -14.89 -4.56
CA ARG A 253 -3.70 -13.60 -5.16
C ARG A 253 -3.18 -12.63 -4.12
N VAL A 254 -2.26 -11.78 -4.51
CA VAL A 254 -1.72 -10.74 -3.64
C VAL A 254 -2.81 -9.73 -3.29
N VAL A 255 -2.86 -9.35 -1.99
CA VAL A 255 -3.63 -8.21 -1.49
C VAL A 255 -2.71 -7.26 -0.73
N ARG A 256 -2.98 -5.96 -0.84
CA ARG A 256 -2.11 -4.92 -0.29
C ARG A 256 -2.91 -3.86 0.47
N GLY A 257 -2.21 -3.07 1.32
CA GLY A 257 -2.72 -1.85 1.93
C GLY A 257 -3.26 -2.00 3.36
N GLY A 258 -3.73 -3.17 3.75
CA GLY A 258 -4.50 -3.29 4.99
C GLY A 258 -5.94 -2.77 4.83
N CYS A 259 -6.73 -2.81 5.89
CA CYS A 259 -8.10 -2.31 5.91
C CYS A 259 -8.42 -1.53 7.18
N TRP A 260 -9.64 -1.03 7.28
CA TRP A 260 -10.15 -0.26 8.42
C TRP A 260 -10.03 -0.98 9.79
N ASP A 261 -9.98 -2.32 9.84
CA ASP A 261 -9.77 -3.12 11.07
C ASP A 261 -8.34 -3.70 11.18
N SER A 262 -7.47 -3.38 10.25
CA SER A 262 -6.06 -3.81 10.30
C SER A 262 -5.26 -3.00 11.31
N ARG A 263 -4.33 -3.66 11.99
CA ARG A 263 -3.31 -2.97 12.81
C ARG A 263 -2.34 -2.22 11.89
N ALA A 264 -1.67 -1.21 12.44
CA ALA A 264 -0.73 -0.37 11.68
C ALA A 264 0.35 -1.19 10.94
N ASP A 265 0.89 -2.23 11.58
CA ASP A 265 1.90 -3.11 10.98
C ASP A 265 1.45 -3.78 9.67
N LYS A 266 0.14 -4.02 9.50
CA LYS A 266 -0.46 -4.57 8.28
C LYS A 266 -0.72 -3.53 7.19
N CYS A 267 -0.71 -2.26 7.56
CA CYS A 267 -0.89 -1.14 6.63
C CYS A 267 0.43 -0.59 6.08
N ARG A 268 1.59 -1.19 6.35
CA ARG A 268 2.89 -0.77 5.79
C ARG A 268 2.91 -0.92 4.27
N ALA A 269 3.62 -0.02 3.60
CA ALA A 269 3.79 -0.10 2.13
C ALA A 269 4.36 -1.43 1.67
N ALA A 270 5.29 -2.06 2.44
CA ALA A 270 5.89 -3.34 2.10
C ALA A 270 5.06 -4.56 2.52
N TYR A 271 4.06 -4.40 3.41
CA TYR A 271 3.33 -5.56 3.92
C TYR A 271 2.61 -6.31 2.80
N ARG A 272 2.85 -7.61 2.71
CA ARG A 272 2.25 -8.52 1.74
C ARG A 272 1.15 -9.33 2.40
N GLY A 273 -0.04 -9.30 1.84
CA GLY A 273 -1.11 -10.24 2.14
C GLY A 273 -1.42 -11.10 0.94
N ASP A 274 -2.11 -12.20 1.16
CA ASP A 274 -2.63 -13.05 0.10
C ASP A 274 -4.03 -13.56 0.47
N GLU A 275 -4.84 -13.83 -0.56
CA GLU A 275 -6.19 -14.31 -0.37
C GLU A 275 -6.63 -15.22 -1.53
N ASP A 276 -7.54 -16.16 -1.24
CA ASP A 276 -8.18 -16.99 -2.25
C ASP A 276 -8.95 -16.11 -3.25
N PRO A 277 -8.71 -16.25 -4.57
CA PRO A 277 -9.36 -15.41 -5.58
C PRO A 277 -10.89 -15.58 -5.65
N GLY A 278 -11.44 -16.64 -5.08
CA GLY A 278 -12.87 -16.88 -4.92
C GLY A 278 -13.46 -16.35 -3.62
N TYR A 279 -12.60 -15.90 -2.71
CA TYR A 279 -13.01 -15.42 -1.41
C TYR A 279 -13.80 -14.11 -1.51
N THR A 280 -14.88 -14.06 -0.76
CA THR A 280 -15.54 -12.81 -0.35
C THR A 280 -15.66 -12.87 1.16
N ASP A 281 -15.34 -11.80 1.83
CA ASP A 281 -15.47 -11.70 3.29
C ASP A 281 -16.92 -11.91 3.80
N ALA A 282 -17.90 -12.07 2.89
CA ALA A 282 -19.24 -12.53 3.20
C ALA A 282 -19.29 -13.97 3.74
N CYS A 283 -18.24 -14.76 3.53
CA CYS A 283 -18.15 -16.16 3.98
C CYS A 283 -17.77 -16.30 5.46
N PHE A 284 -17.31 -15.25 6.10
CA PHE A 284 -16.94 -15.22 7.53
C PHE A 284 -18.01 -14.54 8.38
N ALA A 285 -17.87 -14.60 9.70
CA ALA A 285 -18.86 -14.13 10.65
C ALA A 285 -19.49 -12.79 10.24
N PRO A 286 -20.82 -12.64 10.33
CA PRO A 286 -21.57 -11.50 9.78
C PRO A 286 -21.17 -10.14 10.36
N ASP A 287 -20.32 -10.13 11.40
CA ASP A 287 -19.92 -8.90 12.10
C ASP A 287 -18.56 -8.35 11.66
N VAL A 288 -17.82 -9.07 10.80
CA VAL A 288 -16.42 -8.76 10.46
C VAL A 288 -16.22 -8.88 8.94
N SER A 289 -16.87 -8.02 8.15
CA SER A 289 -16.81 -8.05 6.69
C SER A 289 -16.68 -6.64 6.11
N GLY A 290 -16.26 -6.53 4.87
CA GLY A 290 -16.02 -5.24 4.21
C GLY A 290 -14.55 -4.89 4.19
N PHE A 291 -13.70 -5.88 3.90
CA PHE A 291 -12.24 -5.71 3.97
C PHE A 291 -11.57 -5.63 2.62
N LEU A 292 -12.17 -6.15 1.56
CA LEU A 292 -11.48 -6.46 0.32
C LEU A 292 -12.14 -5.77 -0.87
N GLY A 293 -11.42 -4.81 -1.44
CA GLY A 293 -11.75 -4.02 -2.61
C GLY A 293 -10.62 -4.00 -3.62
N PHE A 294 -10.51 -2.94 -4.44
CA PHE A 294 -9.46 -2.80 -5.44
C PHE A 294 -9.40 -1.38 -6.02
N ARG A 295 -8.31 -1.11 -6.74
CA ARG A 295 -8.20 0.01 -7.70
C ARG A 295 -7.72 -0.50 -9.06
N CYS A 296 -7.98 0.26 -10.14
CA CYS A 296 -7.49 -0.12 -11.46
C CYS A 296 -6.15 0.54 -11.77
N ALA A 297 -5.39 -0.13 -12.64
CA ALA A 297 -4.24 0.41 -13.33
C ALA A 297 -4.38 0.18 -14.84
N ARG A 298 -3.54 0.83 -15.64
CA ARG A 298 -3.35 0.54 -17.06
C ARG A 298 -1.97 1.01 -17.50
N THR A 299 -1.43 0.38 -18.52
CA THR A 299 -0.19 0.82 -19.15
C THR A 299 -0.36 2.25 -19.69
N ALA A 300 0.64 3.11 -19.50
CA ALA A 300 0.63 4.45 -20.09
C ALA A 300 0.63 4.34 -21.62
N PRO A 301 -0.11 5.21 -22.33
CA PRO A 301 -0.16 5.23 -23.79
C PRO A 301 1.19 5.62 -24.40
#